data_302963c61108126d9e22f06c7b512275
#
_entry.id   302963c61108126d9e22f06c7b512275
#
_cell.length_a   1.000
_cell.length_b   1.000
_cell.length_c   1.000
_cell.angle_alpha   90.00
_cell.angle_beta   90.00
_cell.angle_gamma   90.00
#
_symmetry.space_group_name_H-M   'P 1'
#
loop_
_entity.id
_entity.type
_entity.pdbx_description
1 polymer ?
#
loop_
_entity_poly.entity_id
_entity_poly.type
_entity_poly.pdbx_seq_one_letter_code
_entity_poly.pdbx_strand_id
1 'polypeptide(L)'
;MRLETRKLLEDVRRAAELLTRFVAAKELADYAADPLLRSAVERQFEIIGEALNRLTRTDPSVTEHIPHTSRIIAFRNILIHGYDLVDHEVVWDVIETHLPVLREHVQALLGEEER
;
A
#
# COMPACT_ATOMS: atom_id res chain seq x y z
N MET A 1 -0.98 -18.04 12.45
CA MET A 1 -1.53 -16.72 12.08
C MET A 1 -3.04 -16.77 12.14
N ARG A 2 -3.66 -15.78 12.74
CA ARG A 2 -5.12 -15.72 12.80
C ARG A 2 -5.71 -15.49 11.41
N LEU A 3 -6.93 -16.00 11.19
CA LEU A 3 -7.61 -15.87 9.90
C LEU A 3 -7.78 -14.40 9.49
N GLU A 4 -8.16 -13.55 10.42
CA GLU A 4 -8.32 -12.10 10.16
C GLU A 4 -7.01 -11.45 9.73
N THR A 5 -5.90 -11.79 10.39
CA THR A 5 -4.57 -11.29 10.03
C THR A 5 -4.21 -11.70 8.62
N ARG A 6 -4.42 -12.96 8.28
CA ARG A 6 -4.15 -13.46 6.94
C ARG A 6 -4.98 -12.75 5.88
N LYS A 7 -6.27 -12.53 6.16
CA LYS A 7 -7.17 -11.83 5.25
C LYS A 7 -6.68 -10.40 4.97
N LEU A 8 -6.28 -9.69 6.02
CA LEU A 8 -5.79 -8.30 5.87
C LEU A 8 -4.48 -8.25 5.09
N LEU A 9 -3.57 -9.20 5.34
CA LEU A 9 -2.32 -9.30 4.56
C LEU A 9 -2.61 -9.62 3.10
N GLU A 10 -3.58 -10.49 2.81
CA GLU A 10 -4.00 -10.78 1.45
C GLU A 10 -4.59 -9.54 0.75
N ASP A 11 -5.35 -8.72 1.48
CA ASP A 11 -5.87 -7.47 0.94
C ASP A 11 -4.71 -6.53 0.56
N VAL A 12 -3.69 -6.43 1.40
CA VAL A 12 -2.49 -5.63 1.10
C VAL A 12 -1.76 -6.19 -0.12
N ARG A 13 -1.56 -7.50 -0.17
CA ARG A 13 -0.87 -8.17 -1.29
C ARG A 13 -1.59 -7.89 -2.61
N ARG A 14 -2.90 -8.05 -2.62
CA ARG A 14 -3.71 -7.84 -3.83
C ARG A 14 -3.65 -6.40 -4.30
N ALA A 15 -3.79 -5.45 -3.38
CA ALA A 15 -3.71 -4.02 -3.71
C ALA A 15 -2.33 -3.63 -4.23
N ALA A 16 -1.27 -4.15 -3.60
CA ALA A 16 0.11 -3.89 -4.04
C ALA A 16 0.36 -4.47 -5.45
N GLU A 17 -0.18 -5.64 -5.73
CA GLU A 17 -0.09 -6.24 -7.07
C GLU A 17 -0.80 -5.40 -8.12
N LEU A 18 -2.01 -4.94 -7.83
CA LEU A 18 -2.75 -4.06 -8.73
C LEU A 18 -1.99 -2.77 -8.99
N LEU A 19 -1.44 -2.15 -7.94
CA LEU A 19 -0.62 -0.94 -8.10
C LEU A 19 0.55 -1.18 -9.04
N THR A 20 1.26 -2.28 -8.85
CA THR A 20 2.40 -2.63 -9.70
C THR A 20 1.98 -2.76 -11.17
N ARG A 21 0.82 -3.35 -11.40
CA ARG A 21 0.28 -3.52 -12.76
C ARG A 21 -0.18 -2.20 -13.36
N PHE A 22 -0.85 -1.36 -12.57
CA PHE A 22 -1.38 -0.07 -13.05
C PHE A 22 -0.25 0.86 -13.51
N VAL A 23 0.89 0.85 -12.82
CA VAL A 23 2.00 1.76 -13.12
C VAL A 23 3.09 1.14 -13.99
N ALA A 24 2.92 -0.11 -14.42
CA ALA A 24 3.89 -0.79 -15.27
C ALA A 24 4.14 0.03 -16.54
N ALA A 25 5.42 0.28 -16.86
CA ALA A 25 5.84 1.07 -18.00
C ALA A 25 5.33 2.53 -18.00
N LYS A 26 4.94 3.05 -16.84
CA LYS A 26 4.52 4.45 -16.67
C LYS A 26 5.61 5.25 -15.98
N GLU A 27 5.59 6.56 -16.23
CA GLU A 27 6.47 7.51 -15.58
C GLU A 27 5.66 8.54 -14.80
N LEU A 28 6.32 9.36 -14.00
CA LEU A 28 5.65 10.42 -13.23
C LEU A 28 4.77 11.32 -14.12
N ALA A 29 5.26 11.66 -15.32
CA ALA A 29 4.50 12.49 -16.24
C ALA A 29 3.17 11.83 -16.68
N ASP A 30 3.19 10.52 -16.89
CA ASP A 30 1.98 9.77 -17.23
C ASP A 30 0.98 9.80 -16.09
N TYR A 31 1.46 9.57 -14.87
CA TYR A 31 0.63 9.61 -13.67
C TYR A 31 0.00 10.99 -13.46
N ALA A 32 0.81 12.04 -13.57
CA ALA A 32 0.35 13.42 -13.37
C ALA A 32 -0.69 13.84 -14.40
N ALA A 33 -0.61 13.31 -15.62
CA ALA A 33 -1.48 13.69 -16.73
C ALA A 33 -2.79 12.88 -16.79
N ASP A 34 -2.89 11.76 -16.06
CA ASP A 34 -4.00 10.83 -16.18
C ASP A 34 -4.85 10.75 -14.91
N PRO A 35 -6.01 11.44 -14.86
CA PRO A 35 -6.89 11.38 -13.69
C PRO A 35 -7.42 9.99 -13.37
N LEU A 36 -7.63 9.14 -14.37
CA LEU A 36 -8.10 7.77 -14.16
C LEU A 36 -7.02 6.96 -13.44
N LEU A 37 -5.78 7.07 -13.90
CA LEU A 37 -4.66 6.38 -13.27
C LEU A 37 -4.46 6.87 -11.84
N ARG A 38 -4.53 8.20 -11.62
CA ARG A 38 -4.40 8.76 -10.27
C ARG A 38 -5.47 8.21 -9.32
N SER A 39 -6.72 8.18 -9.76
CA SER A 39 -7.82 7.67 -8.94
C SER A 39 -7.65 6.19 -8.61
N ALA A 40 -7.22 5.39 -9.58
CA ALA A 40 -6.99 3.97 -9.38
C ALA A 40 -5.85 3.72 -8.38
N VAL A 41 -4.75 4.45 -8.51
CA VAL A 41 -3.59 4.35 -7.61
C VAL A 41 -3.97 4.76 -6.19
N GLU A 42 -4.63 5.89 -6.03
CA GLU A 42 -5.04 6.40 -4.72
C GLU A 42 -5.97 5.41 -4.01
N ARG A 43 -6.91 4.81 -4.72
CA ARG A 43 -7.83 3.83 -4.14
C ARG A 43 -7.08 2.62 -3.57
N GLN A 44 -6.08 2.12 -4.27
CA GLN A 44 -5.33 0.97 -3.78
C GLN A 44 -4.48 1.34 -2.55
N PHE A 45 -3.90 2.52 -2.50
CA PHE A 45 -3.21 2.98 -1.30
C PHE A 45 -4.14 3.18 -0.12
N GLU A 46 -5.37 3.60 -0.35
CA GLU A 46 -6.38 3.69 0.71
C GLU A 46 -6.66 2.31 1.31
N ILE A 47 -6.81 1.29 0.46
CA ILE A 47 -7.02 -0.09 0.90
C ILE A 47 -5.82 -0.59 1.71
N ILE A 48 -4.60 -0.38 1.21
CA ILE A 48 -3.37 -0.78 1.92
C ILE A 48 -3.29 -0.11 3.28
N GLY A 49 -3.47 1.20 3.33
CA GLY A 49 -3.39 1.95 4.59
C GLY A 49 -4.43 1.53 5.60
N GLU A 50 -5.66 1.27 5.16
CA GLU A 50 -6.72 0.79 6.04
C GLU A 50 -6.41 -0.60 6.60
N ALA A 51 -5.96 -1.52 5.74
CA ALA A 51 -5.60 -2.87 6.16
C ALA A 51 -4.44 -2.86 7.16
N LEU A 52 -3.40 -2.07 6.88
CA LEU A 52 -2.25 -1.93 7.79
C LEU A 52 -2.66 -1.29 9.12
N ASN A 53 -3.55 -0.31 9.08
CA ASN A 53 -4.04 0.33 10.30
C ASN A 53 -4.80 -0.67 11.18
N ARG A 54 -5.64 -1.49 10.59
CA ARG A 54 -6.35 -2.56 11.30
C ARG A 54 -5.37 -3.59 11.87
N LEU A 55 -4.38 -4.01 11.09
CA LEU A 55 -3.35 -4.94 11.56
C LEU A 55 -2.57 -4.39 12.75
N THR A 56 -2.23 -3.11 12.72
CA THR A 56 -1.52 -2.46 13.84
C THR A 56 -2.32 -2.57 15.14
N ARG A 57 -3.64 -2.51 15.06
CA ARG A 57 -4.51 -2.61 16.23
C ARG A 57 -4.80 -4.05 16.65
N THR A 58 -4.94 -4.97 15.69
CA THR A 58 -5.38 -6.34 15.98
C THR A 58 -4.24 -7.33 16.09
N ASP A 59 -3.12 -7.07 15.41
CA ASP A 59 -1.97 -7.97 15.42
C ASP A 59 -0.67 -7.19 15.22
N PRO A 60 -0.28 -6.36 16.21
CA PRO A 60 0.91 -5.49 16.08
C PRO A 60 2.21 -6.26 15.87
N SER A 61 2.30 -7.50 16.33
CA SER A 61 3.51 -8.32 16.11
C SER A 61 3.79 -8.54 14.62
N VAL A 62 2.74 -8.57 13.79
CA VAL A 62 2.88 -8.72 12.34
C VAL A 62 3.37 -7.41 11.70
N THR A 63 2.78 -6.28 12.08
CA THR A 63 3.17 -4.98 11.50
C THR A 63 4.57 -4.55 11.90
N GLU A 64 5.10 -5.05 13.02
CA GLU A 64 6.50 -4.83 13.40
C GLU A 64 7.49 -5.37 12.36
N HIS A 65 7.09 -6.37 11.58
CA HIS A 65 7.90 -6.95 10.52
C HIS A 65 7.72 -6.27 9.17
N ILE A 66 6.86 -5.25 9.08
CA ILE A 66 6.62 -4.51 7.84
C ILE A 66 7.23 -3.11 7.99
N PRO A 67 8.30 -2.81 7.23
CA PRO A 67 8.94 -1.49 7.30
C PRO A 67 7.99 -0.37 6.91
N HIS A 68 8.13 0.76 7.58
CA HIS A 68 7.43 2.00 7.25
C HIS A 68 5.90 1.94 7.33
N THR A 69 5.34 1.01 8.11
CA THR A 69 3.88 0.89 8.29
C THR A 69 3.24 2.22 8.67
N SER A 70 3.80 2.92 9.65
CA SER A 70 3.25 4.20 10.10
C SER A 70 3.27 5.28 9.02
N ARG A 71 4.29 5.27 8.15
CA ARG A 71 4.38 6.23 7.03
C ARG A 71 3.32 5.96 5.99
N ILE A 72 3.05 4.68 5.70
CA ILE A 72 2.03 4.29 4.72
C ILE A 72 0.64 4.66 5.25
N ILE A 73 0.38 4.44 6.54
CA ILE A 73 -0.88 4.83 7.18
C ILE A 73 -1.06 6.36 7.14
N ALA A 74 0.00 7.11 7.45
CA ALA A 74 -0.04 8.58 7.38
C ALA A 74 -0.31 9.06 5.95
N PHE A 75 0.32 8.44 4.97
CA PHE A 75 0.10 8.75 3.56
C PHE A 75 -1.36 8.49 3.16
N ARG A 76 -1.94 7.37 3.58
CA ARG A 76 -3.36 7.08 3.33
C ARG A 76 -4.26 8.15 3.93
N ASN A 77 -3.95 8.65 5.12
CA ASN A 77 -4.73 9.70 5.76
C ASN A 77 -4.70 10.99 4.94
N ILE A 78 -3.57 11.33 4.33
CA ILE A 78 -3.47 12.47 3.42
C ILE A 78 -4.37 12.27 2.20
N LEU A 79 -4.38 11.08 1.61
CA LEU A 79 -5.21 10.78 0.45
C LEU A 79 -6.71 10.94 0.75
N ILE A 80 -7.14 10.56 1.95
CA ILE A 80 -8.56 10.60 2.33
C ILE A 80 -8.99 11.98 2.81
N HIS A 81 -8.18 12.60 3.69
CA HIS A 81 -8.56 13.83 4.39
C HIS A 81 -7.94 15.10 3.83
N GLY A 82 -6.83 14.99 3.11
CA GLY A 82 -6.12 16.11 2.50
C GLY A 82 -6.02 15.99 1.00
N TYR A 83 -7.08 15.55 0.33
CA TYR A 83 -7.05 15.24 -1.10
C TYR A 83 -6.57 16.42 -1.96
N ASP A 84 -6.81 17.63 -1.54
CA ASP A 84 -6.39 18.87 -2.22
C ASP A 84 -4.89 19.17 -2.03
N LEU A 85 -4.22 18.47 -1.11
CA LEU A 85 -2.81 18.63 -0.81
C LEU A 85 -1.94 17.49 -1.36
N VAL A 86 -2.54 16.58 -2.14
CA VAL A 86 -1.81 15.42 -2.68
C VAL A 86 -0.82 15.88 -3.73
N ASP A 87 0.47 15.59 -3.48
CA ASP A 87 1.56 15.88 -4.38
C ASP A 87 1.88 14.64 -5.22
N HIS A 88 1.80 14.79 -6.54
CA HIS A 88 2.04 13.67 -7.47
C HIS A 88 3.46 13.10 -7.34
N GLU A 89 4.44 13.94 -7.07
CA GLU A 89 5.83 13.48 -6.89
C GLU A 89 5.97 12.61 -5.64
N VAL A 90 5.25 12.97 -4.55
CA VAL A 90 5.24 12.19 -3.33
C VAL A 90 4.59 10.83 -3.54
N VAL A 91 3.46 10.79 -4.23
CA VAL A 91 2.78 9.54 -4.57
C VAL A 91 3.69 8.65 -5.41
N TRP A 92 4.34 9.23 -6.40
CA TRP A 92 5.25 8.49 -7.28
C TRP A 92 6.46 7.94 -6.53
N ASP A 93 7.00 8.70 -5.59
CA ASP A 93 8.09 8.24 -4.73
C ASP A 93 7.66 7.05 -3.86
N VAL A 94 6.44 7.09 -3.31
CA VAL A 94 5.91 5.96 -2.55
C VAL A 94 5.81 4.72 -3.43
N ILE A 95 5.36 4.86 -4.66
CA ILE A 95 5.28 3.75 -5.62
C ILE A 95 6.67 3.16 -5.91
N GLU A 96 7.66 4.00 -6.17
CA GLU A 96 8.99 3.54 -6.56
C GLU A 96 9.81 3.00 -5.38
N THR A 97 9.69 3.64 -4.22
CA THR A 97 10.55 3.36 -3.06
C THR A 97 9.92 2.39 -2.06
N HIS A 98 8.66 2.63 -1.71
CA HIS A 98 8.02 1.89 -0.61
C HIS A 98 7.22 0.67 -1.07
N LEU A 99 6.57 0.74 -2.22
CA LEU A 99 5.73 -0.34 -2.72
C LEU A 99 6.47 -1.66 -2.92
N PRO A 100 7.67 -1.69 -3.55
CA PRO A 100 8.41 -2.95 -3.72
C PRO A 100 8.79 -3.60 -2.38
N VAL A 101 9.19 -2.79 -1.41
CA VAL A 101 9.56 -3.27 -0.07
C VAL A 101 8.35 -3.85 0.65
N LEU A 102 7.22 -3.16 0.60
CA LEU A 102 5.96 -3.62 1.19
C LEU A 102 5.55 -4.96 0.59
N ARG A 103 5.57 -5.07 -0.73
CA ARG A 103 5.22 -6.30 -1.45
C ARG A 103 6.06 -7.48 -1.00
N GLU A 104 7.37 -7.28 -0.95
CA GLU A 104 8.32 -8.30 -0.55
C GLU A 104 8.03 -8.81 0.87
N HIS A 105 7.84 -7.91 1.82
CA HIS A 105 7.61 -8.28 3.21
C HIS A 105 6.26 -8.98 3.42
N VAL A 106 5.21 -8.49 2.77
CA VAL A 106 3.89 -9.11 2.87
C VAL A 106 3.89 -10.51 2.23
N GLN A 107 4.53 -10.67 1.10
CA GLN A 107 4.67 -11.98 0.45
C GLN A 107 5.44 -12.96 1.33
N ALA A 108 6.50 -12.50 1.98
CA ALA A 108 7.28 -13.34 2.90
C ALA A 108 6.45 -13.80 4.10
N LEU A 109 5.68 -12.90 4.70
CA LEU A 109 4.80 -13.25 5.82
C LEU A 109 3.73 -14.27 5.43
N LEU A 110 3.12 -14.10 4.27
CA LEU A 110 2.11 -15.04 3.76
C LEU A 110 2.75 -16.38 3.36
N GLY A 111 3.95 -16.35 2.81
CA GLY A 111 4.68 -17.57 2.45
C GLY A 111 5.09 -18.40 3.66
N GLU A 112 5.45 -17.76 4.76
CA GLU A 112 5.76 -18.45 6.02
C GLU A 112 4.55 -19.19 6.55
N GLU A 113 3.36 -18.59 6.43
CA GLU A 113 2.11 -19.19 6.88
C GLU A 113 1.73 -20.42 6.06
N GLU A 114 2.08 -20.45 4.78
CA GLU A 114 1.78 -21.56 3.88
C GLU A 114 2.70 -22.78 4.08
N ARG A 115 3.79 -22.62 4.83
CA ARG A 115 4.69 -23.72 5.18
C ARG A 115 4.19 -24.42 6.44
#